data_3af5e39e9497db6eede4e264fcdb555c
#
_entry.id   3af5e39e9497db6eede4e264fcdb555c
#
_cell.length_a   1.000
_cell.length_b   1.000
_cell.length_c   1.000
_cell.angle_alpha   90.00
_cell.angle_beta   90.00
_cell.angle_gamma   90.00
#
_symmetry.space_group_name_H-M   'P 1'
#
loop_
_entity.id
_entity.type
_entity.pdbx_description
1 polymer ?
#
loop_
_entity_poly.entity_id
_entity_poly.type
_entity_poly.pdbx_seq_one_letter_code
_entity_poly.pdbx_strand_id
1 'polypeptide(L)'
;MRALLIVNPHATSTTRLRRDVIVRALSSAVELEVEQTRYRGHATSLAAAARSDGFGLVLTLGGDGTVNEAVNGILGPAATPDGAAAAGHLAASGPSADAASLPALAALPAGNANVFTRNVGLSPDPVDAAGQILQAITTGRYRTIGLGLAGDRYFTFNAGLGIDAEVVRAVEGRRARGQAATPALYVRMILRQYYRVTDRRHPALTLERDGHPPIGPLFLGIVSNTAPWTYLGSRPVYASPQAAFDSGLDVFALRSLRTISTVRTIYQMLSPARPPHGRSVLTLHDQAELTLRSSRPLAFQVDGEYMGEHECVKFRSVPDALRVIA
;
A
#
# COMPACT_ATOMS: atom_id res chain seq x y z
N MET A 1 20.56 -16.13 -11.33
CA MET A 1 19.13 -16.03 -10.91
C MET A 1 18.40 -15.23 -11.96
N ARG A 2 17.28 -15.74 -12.49
CA ARG A 2 16.43 -14.98 -13.42
C ARG A 2 15.65 -13.92 -12.67
N ALA A 3 15.61 -12.71 -13.21
CA ALA A 3 14.92 -11.57 -12.62
C ALA A 3 14.11 -10.82 -13.70
N LEU A 4 12.89 -10.39 -13.34
CA LEU A 4 12.03 -9.56 -14.18
C LEU A 4 12.01 -8.14 -13.64
N LEU A 5 12.37 -7.14 -14.45
CA LEU A 5 12.19 -5.73 -14.16
C LEU A 5 10.91 -5.19 -14.85
N ILE A 6 9.93 -4.85 -14.06
CA ILE A 6 8.68 -4.24 -14.51
C ILE A 6 8.83 -2.71 -14.45
N VAL A 7 8.83 -2.06 -15.60
CA VAL A 7 9.00 -0.60 -15.72
C VAL A 7 7.67 0.08 -16.01
N ASN A 8 7.31 1.07 -15.19
CA ASN A 8 6.18 1.95 -15.52
C ASN A 8 6.71 3.14 -16.35
N PRO A 9 6.38 3.23 -17.65
CA PRO A 9 6.88 4.30 -18.54
C PRO A 9 6.34 5.69 -18.16
N HIS A 10 5.24 5.75 -17.39
CA HIS A 10 4.63 7.00 -16.90
C HIS A 10 5.14 7.43 -15.53
N ALA A 11 6.13 6.71 -14.97
CA ALA A 11 6.75 7.10 -13.72
C ALA A 11 7.51 8.43 -13.88
N THR A 12 7.19 9.39 -13.01
CA THR A 12 7.55 10.81 -13.22
C THR A 12 8.96 11.17 -12.82
N SER A 13 9.65 10.32 -12.04
CA SER A 13 10.95 10.67 -11.45
C SER A 13 12.18 9.99 -12.10
N THR A 14 11.97 9.21 -13.18
CA THR A 14 13.07 8.49 -13.83
C THR A 14 13.21 8.85 -15.30
N THR A 15 14.40 9.40 -15.68
CA THR A 15 14.75 9.66 -17.08
C THR A 15 15.18 8.37 -17.79
N ARG A 16 15.17 8.36 -19.13
CA ARG A 16 15.67 7.23 -19.92
C ARG A 16 17.13 6.88 -19.55
N LEU A 17 17.98 7.88 -19.40
CA LEU A 17 19.38 7.68 -19.03
C LEU A 17 19.53 6.99 -17.66
N ARG A 18 18.80 7.44 -16.64
CA ARG A 18 18.81 6.79 -15.32
C ARG A 18 18.32 5.34 -15.38
N ARG A 19 17.24 5.09 -16.14
CA ARG A 19 16.76 3.72 -16.36
C ARG A 19 17.83 2.83 -17.00
N ASP A 20 18.52 3.32 -18.04
CA ASP A 20 19.53 2.54 -18.74
C ASP A 20 20.73 2.23 -17.84
N VAL A 21 21.12 3.17 -16.96
CA VAL A 21 22.13 2.95 -15.91
C VAL A 21 21.69 1.84 -14.95
N ILE A 22 20.46 1.90 -14.44
CA ILE A 22 19.88 0.91 -13.52
C ILE A 22 19.85 -0.47 -14.17
N VAL A 23 19.31 -0.58 -15.41
CA VAL A 23 19.23 -1.84 -16.15
C VAL A 23 20.62 -2.44 -16.32
N ARG A 24 21.60 -1.65 -16.76
CA ARG A 24 22.97 -2.12 -16.95
C ARG A 24 23.62 -2.60 -15.64
N ALA A 25 23.39 -1.87 -14.55
CA ALA A 25 23.88 -2.25 -13.23
C ALA A 25 23.26 -3.57 -12.75
N LEU A 26 21.93 -3.72 -12.82
CA LEU A 26 21.24 -4.94 -12.40
C LEU A 26 21.61 -6.16 -13.26
N SER A 27 21.77 -6.00 -14.57
CA SER A 27 22.17 -7.05 -15.50
C SER A 27 23.58 -7.61 -15.22
N SER A 28 24.40 -6.93 -14.41
CA SER A 28 25.71 -7.47 -14.00
C SER A 28 25.61 -8.54 -12.90
N ALA A 29 24.49 -8.60 -12.17
CA ALA A 29 24.31 -9.51 -11.04
C ALA A 29 23.25 -10.58 -11.28
N VAL A 30 22.32 -10.35 -12.21
CA VAL A 30 21.21 -11.28 -12.50
C VAL A 30 20.94 -11.35 -14.01
N GLU A 31 20.34 -12.46 -14.44
CA GLU A 31 19.79 -12.60 -15.79
C GLU A 31 18.48 -11.80 -15.84
N LEU A 32 18.56 -10.56 -16.38
CA LEU A 32 17.52 -9.56 -16.29
C LEU A 32 16.68 -9.51 -17.56
N GLU A 33 15.39 -9.76 -17.42
CA GLU A 33 14.37 -9.44 -18.44
C GLU A 33 13.70 -8.12 -18.08
N VAL A 34 13.35 -7.28 -19.07
CA VAL A 34 12.78 -5.95 -18.87
C VAL A 34 11.47 -5.83 -19.61
N GLU A 35 10.38 -5.58 -18.88
CA GLU A 35 9.05 -5.40 -19.44
C GLU A 35 8.45 -4.06 -19.03
N GLN A 36 7.70 -3.41 -19.94
CA GLN A 36 7.03 -2.15 -19.67
C GLN A 36 5.52 -2.36 -19.46
N THR A 37 4.97 -1.69 -18.45
CA THR A 37 3.53 -1.69 -18.24
C THR A 37 2.83 -0.89 -19.35
N ARG A 38 1.66 -1.36 -19.80
CA ARG A 38 0.88 -0.75 -20.90
C ARG A 38 -0.48 -0.23 -20.43
N TYR A 39 -1.02 -0.79 -19.34
CA TYR A 39 -2.34 -0.46 -18.79
C TYR A 39 -2.36 -0.79 -17.31
N ARG A 40 -3.38 -0.32 -16.59
CA ARG A 40 -3.60 -0.63 -15.17
C ARG A 40 -3.85 -2.15 -15.01
N GLY A 41 -3.17 -2.78 -14.04
CA GLY A 41 -3.20 -4.22 -13.83
C GLY A 41 -2.15 -5.01 -14.62
N HIS A 42 -1.39 -4.37 -15.54
CA HIS A 42 -0.39 -5.09 -16.34
C HIS A 42 0.78 -5.59 -15.50
N ALA A 43 1.20 -4.84 -14.46
CA ALA A 43 2.25 -5.31 -13.56
C ALA A 43 1.81 -6.56 -12.76
N THR A 44 0.51 -6.69 -12.43
CA THR A 44 -0.03 -7.91 -11.83
C THR A 44 0.13 -9.11 -12.77
N SER A 45 -0.25 -8.95 -14.05
CA SER A 45 -0.13 -10.02 -15.05
C SER A 45 1.32 -10.44 -15.28
N LEU A 46 2.23 -9.46 -15.40
CA LEU A 46 3.66 -9.70 -15.59
C LEU A 46 4.29 -10.43 -14.37
N ALA A 47 3.95 -10.00 -13.17
CA ALA A 47 4.45 -10.63 -11.95
C ALA A 47 3.88 -12.04 -11.75
N ALA A 48 2.61 -12.28 -12.12
CA ALA A 48 2.01 -13.61 -12.09
C ALA A 48 2.68 -14.55 -13.10
N ALA A 49 2.98 -14.07 -14.31
CA ALA A 49 3.75 -14.84 -15.30
C ALA A 49 5.16 -15.15 -14.79
N ALA A 50 5.88 -14.17 -14.23
CA ALA A 50 7.20 -14.39 -13.65
C ALA A 50 7.19 -15.46 -12.56
N ARG A 51 6.16 -15.48 -11.70
CA ARG A 51 5.97 -16.54 -10.70
C ARG A 51 5.83 -17.92 -11.37
N SER A 52 4.98 -18.02 -12.39
CA SER A 52 4.72 -19.28 -13.10
C SER A 52 5.95 -19.78 -13.88
N ASP A 53 6.75 -18.85 -14.42
CA ASP A 53 7.94 -19.12 -15.22
C ASP A 53 9.21 -19.35 -14.37
N GLY A 54 9.07 -19.38 -13.04
CA GLY A 54 10.16 -19.71 -12.10
C GLY A 54 11.20 -18.59 -11.96
N PHE A 55 10.84 -17.33 -12.15
CA PHE A 55 11.73 -16.22 -11.80
C PHE A 55 11.98 -16.19 -10.30
N GLY A 56 13.23 -15.93 -9.90
CA GLY A 56 13.59 -15.81 -8.49
C GLY A 56 13.41 -14.41 -7.91
N LEU A 57 13.29 -13.37 -8.78
CA LEU A 57 13.20 -11.99 -8.40
C LEU A 57 12.30 -11.21 -9.36
N VAL A 58 11.39 -10.40 -8.81
CA VAL A 58 10.63 -9.38 -9.53
C VAL A 58 11.10 -8.01 -9.02
N LEU A 59 11.53 -7.16 -9.93
CA LEU A 59 11.88 -5.77 -9.64
C LEU A 59 10.81 -4.86 -10.24
N THR A 60 10.47 -3.78 -9.53
CA THR A 60 9.61 -2.73 -10.08
C THR A 60 10.39 -1.42 -10.19
N LEU A 61 10.28 -0.72 -11.31
CA LEU A 61 10.69 0.67 -11.47
C LEU A 61 9.45 1.51 -11.71
N GLY A 62 8.85 1.97 -10.62
CA GLY A 62 7.54 2.62 -10.62
C GLY A 62 7.20 3.31 -9.31
N GLY A 63 5.95 3.69 -9.13
CA GLY A 63 5.40 4.16 -7.85
C GLY A 63 4.74 3.02 -7.07
N ASP A 64 4.13 3.38 -5.93
CA ASP A 64 3.49 2.44 -5.01
C ASP A 64 2.40 1.57 -5.68
N GLY A 65 1.65 2.11 -6.65
CA GLY A 65 0.66 1.33 -7.41
C GLY A 65 1.29 0.22 -8.23
N THR A 66 2.46 0.46 -8.88
CA THR A 66 3.19 -0.58 -9.62
C THR A 66 3.69 -1.67 -8.67
N VAL A 67 4.14 -1.28 -7.47
CA VAL A 67 4.55 -2.21 -6.42
C VAL A 67 3.36 -3.04 -5.96
N ASN A 68 2.24 -2.42 -5.65
CA ASN A 68 1.02 -3.11 -5.21
C ASN A 68 0.53 -4.12 -6.26
N GLU A 69 0.49 -3.72 -7.55
CA GLU A 69 0.16 -4.64 -8.65
C GLU A 69 1.13 -5.84 -8.70
N ALA A 70 2.44 -5.60 -8.59
CA ALA A 70 3.44 -6.68 -8.62
C ALA A 70 3.28 -7.63 -7.42
N VAL A 71 3.05 -7.11 -6.21
CA VAL A 71 2.76 -7.92 -5.01
C VAL A 71 1.57 -8.84 -5.24
N ASN A 72 0.45 -8.29 -5.73
CA ASN A 72 -0.76 -9.08 -6.00
C ASN A 72 -0.55 -10.11 -7.14
N GLY A 73 0.36 -9.86 -8.09
CA GLY A 73 0.75 -10.84 -9.09
C GLY A 73 1.62 -11.97 -8.53
N ILE A 74 2.61 -11.63 -7.69
CA ILE A 74 3.48 -12.62 -7.04
C ILE A 74 2.67 -13.56 -6.14
N LEU A 75 1.78 -13.02 -5.31
CA LEU A 75 1.00 -13.80 -4.35
C LEU A 75 -0.20 -14.49 -5.01
N GLY A 76 -0.77 -13.89 -6.06
CA GLY A 76 -2.02 -14.34 -6.68
C GLY A 76 -3.25 -13.94 -5.86
N PRO A 77 -4.45 -14.34 -6.30
CA PRO A 77 -5.68 -14.02 -5.59
C PRO A 77 -5.70 -14.65 -4.20
N ALA A 78 -6.08 -13.86 -3.20
CA ALA A 78 -6.25 -14.37 -1.84
C ALA A 78 -7.47 -15.30 -1.77
N ALA A 79 -7.33 -16.42 -1.06
CA ALA A 79 -8.47 -17.28 -0.77
C ALA A 79 -9.47 -16.53 0.13
N THR A 80 -10.65 -16.22 -0.39
CA THR A 80 -11.74 -15.63 0.41
C THR A 80 -12.50 -16.76 1.11
N PRO A 81 -12.77 -16.67 2.43
CA PRO A 81 -13.56 -17.68 3.15
C PRO A 81 -14.96 -17.91 2.57
N ASP A 82 -15.53 -16.90 1.92
CA ASP A 82 -16.87 -16.93 1.34
C ASP A 82 -16.94 -17.47 -0.11
N GLY A 83 -15.79 -17.73 -0.75
CA GLY A 83 -15.69 -18.24 -2.12
C GLY A 83 -15.73 -19.77 -2.26
N ALA A 84 -15.96 -20.51 -1.20
CA ALA A 84 -15.90 -22.00 -1.17
C ALA A 84 -17.08 -22.71 -1.85
N ALA A 85 -17.98 -22.00 -2.56
CA ALA A 85 -19.15 -22.62 -3.21
C ALA A 85 -19.02 -22.92 -4.70
N ALA A 86 -17.92 -22.57 -5.39
CA ALA A 86 -17.83 -22.66 -6.86
C ALA A 86 -16.64 -23.40 -7.46
N ALA A 87 -15.71 -23.94 -6.67
CA ALA A 87 -14.64 -24.79 -7.20
C ALA A 87 -14.28 -25.88 -6.21
N GLY A 88 -14.54 -27.13 -6.61
CA GLY A 88 -14.25 -28.31 -5.81
C GLY A 88 -12.80 -28.40 -5.38
N HIS A 89 -12.60 -28.74 -4.12
CA HIS A 89 -11.39 -29.25 -3.50
C HIS A 89 -10.05 -28.54 -3.81
N LEU A 90 -9.80 -27.44 -3.11
CA LEU A 90 -8.47 -27.15 -2.58
C LEU A 90 -8.64 -26.49 -1.22
N ALA A 91 -8.07 -27.12 -0.22
CA ALA A 91 -8.21 -26.80 1.19
C ALA A 91 -7.91 -25.33 1.50
N ALA A 92 -8.61 -24.82 2.51
CA ALA A 92 -8.33 -23.56 3.19
C ALA A 92 -6.89 -23.58 3.76
N SER A 93 -5.94 -23.20 2.94
CA SER A 93 -4.61 -22.76 3.35
C SER A 93 -4.47 -21.32 2.85
N GLY A 94 -4.40 -20.37 3.78
CA GLY A 94 -3.73 -19.08 3.52
C GLY A 94 -2.39 -19.34 2.82
N PRO A 95 -1.63 -18.31 2.33
CA PRO A 95 -0.46 -18.55 1.49
C PRO A 95 0.56 -19.40 2.22
N SER A 96 0.39 -20.72 2.13
CA SER A 96 1.32 -21.76 2.54
C SER A 96 2.04 -22.34 1.31
N ALA A 97 2.11 -21.58 0.23
CA ALA A 97 3.28 -21.68 -0.64
C ALA A 97 4.37 -21.01 0.17
N ASP A 98 5.34 -21.79 0.61
CA ASP A 98 6.52 -21.34 1.29
C ASP A 98 6.99 -20.03 0.64
N ALA A 99 6.96 -18.91 1.37
CA ALA A 99 7.34 -17.60 0.81
C ALA A 99 8.74 -17.66 0.16
N ALA A 100 9.51 -18.68 0.52
CA ALA A 100 10.78 -19.03 -0.09
C ALA A 100 10.66 -19.53 -1.54
N SER A 101 9.52 -20.11 -1.93
CA SER A 101 9.29 -20.63 -3.29
C SER A 101 8.80 -19.57 -4.27
N LEU A 102 8.34 -18.43 -3.76
CA LEU A 102 7.87 -17.29 -4.56
C LEU A 102 9.03 -16.37 -4.96
N PRO A 103 8.91 -15.65 -6.11
CA PRO A 103 9.85 -14.61 -6.44
C PRO A 103 9.95 -13.58 -5.31
N ALA A 104 11.17 -13.17 -4.95
CA ALA A 104 11.34 -12.01 -4.08
C ALA A 104 10.96 -10.72 -4.80
N LEU A 105 10.60 -9.68 -4.04
CA LEU A 105 10.31 -8.36 -4.59
C LEU A 105 11.44 -7.38 -4.26
N ALA A 106 11.82 -6.55 -5.23
CA ALA A 106 12.63 -5.35 -5.00
C ALA A 106 11.97 -4.13 -5.67
N ALA A 107 11.86 -3.03 -4.96
CA ALA A 107 11.16 -1.84 -5.46
C ALA A 107 12.13 -0.68 -5.67
N LEU A 108 12.25 -0.23 -6.93
CA LEU A 108 13.00 0.97 -7.30
C LEU A 108 12.05 2.17 -7.36
N PRO A 109 12.33 3.25 -6.61
CA PRO A 109 11.43 4.38 -6.50
C PRO A 109 11.40 5.20 -7.79
N ALA A 110 10.23 5.33 -8.41
CA ALA A 110 10.04 6.20 -9.56
C ALA A 110 8.73 7.00 -9.52
N GLY A 111 7.95 6.86 -8.45
CA GLY A 111 6.73 7.62 -8.15
C GLY A 111 6.98 8.86 -7.30
N ASN A 112 5.90 9.46 -6.78
CA ASN A 112 5.98 10.66 -5.93
C ASN A 112 6.28 10.35 -4.47
N ALA A 113 5.52 9.48 -3.82
CA ALA A 113 5.65 9.17 -2.40
C ALA A 113 6.63 8.03 -2.15
N ASN A 114 6.54 6.96 -2.96
CA ASN A 114 7.35 5.74 -2.85
C ASN A 114 7.38 5.23 -1.40
N VAL A 115 6.18 5.11 -0.81
CA VAL A 115 6.00 4.79 0.62
C VAL A 115 6.58 3.42 0.92
N PHE A 116 6.22 2.41 0.12
CA PHE A 116 6.73 1.05 0.30
C PHE A 116 8.26 0.99 0.26
N THR A 117 8.86 1.56 -0.80
CA THR A 117 10.31 1.54 -0.98
C THR A 117 11.06 2.15 0.20
N ARG A 118 10.57 3.28 0.72
CA ARG A 118 11.14 3.94 1.89
C ARG A 118 10.91 3.15 3.18
N ASN A 119 9.76 2.51 3.32
CA ASN A 119 9.43 1.74 4.52
C ASN A 119 10.22 0.44 4.63
N VAL A 120 10.67 -0.13 3.50
CA VAL A 120 11.62 -1.25 3.52
C VAL A 120 13.08 -0.80 3.67
N GLY A 121 13.36 0.50 3.75
CA GLY A 121 14.70 1.05 4.03
C GLY A 121 15.55 1.38 2.81
N LEU A 122 14.98 1.35 1.61
CA LEU A 122 15.69 1.72 0.39
C LEU A 122 15.74 3.25 0.18
N SER A 123 16.78 3.72 -0.48
CA SER A 123 16.97 5.14 -0.83
C SER A 123 15.79 5.67 -1.66
N PRO A 124 15.36 6.93 -1.47
CA PRO A 124 14.40 7.58 -2.35
C PRO A 124 14.97 7.93 -3.74
N ASP A 125 16.28 7.88 -3.95
CA ASP A 125 16.91 8.00 -5.26
C ASP A 125 16.99 6.62 -5.93
N PRO A 126 16.51 6.47 -7.18
CA PRO A 126 16.44 5.15 -7.84
C PRO A 126 17.82 4.55 -8.17
N VAL A 127 18.86 5.37 -8.34
CA VAL A 127 20.21 4.88 -8.63
C VAL A 127 20.86 4.34 -7.35
N ASP A 128 20.73 5.08 -6.25
CA ASP A 128 21.20 4.63 -4.94
C ASP A 128 20.46 3.36 -4.49
N ALA A 129 19.13 3.31 -4.67
CA ALA A 129 18.33 2.13 -4.38
C ALA A 129 18.79 0.92 -5.21
N ALA A 130 19.13 1.12 -6.50
CA ALA A 130 19.68 0.04 -7.33
C ALA A 130 21.03 -0.47 -6.78
N GLY A 131 21.88 0.41 -6.28
CA GLY A 131 23.13 0.03 -5.61
C GLY A 131 22.90 -0.80 -4.35
N GLN A 132 21.94 -0.40 -3.51
CA GLN A 132 21.53 -1.15 -2.31
C GLN A 132 20.97 -2.53 -2.67
N ILE A 133 20.11 -2.61 -3.69
CA ILE A 133 19.54 -3.87 -4.20
C ILE A 133 20.64 -4.79 -4.72
N LEU A 134 21.58 -4.28 -5.51
CA LEU A 134 22.72 -5.05 -6.01
C LEU A 134 23.56 -5.64 -4.88
N GLN A 135 23.87 -4.82 -3.87
CA GLN A 135 24.59 -5.28 -2.69
C GLN A 135 23.82 -6.40 -1.96
N ALA A 136 22.51 -6.23 -1.79
CA ALA A 136 21.67 -7.22 -1.12
C ALA A 136 21.58 -8.54 -1.92
N ILE A 137 21.48 -8.48 -3.25
CA ILE A 137 21.51 -9.65 -4.13
C ILE A 137 22.83 -10.41 -3.96
N THR A 138 23.96 -9.70 -4.01
CA THR A 138 25.30 -10.27 -3.93
C THR A 138 25.56 -10.92 -2.57
N THR A 139 25.02 -10.34 -1.50
CA THR A 139 25.17 -10.86 -0.12
C THR A 139 24.07 -11.85 0.28
N GLY A 140 23.09 -12.12 -0.58
CA GLY A 140 21.94 -12.98 -0.27
C GLY A 140 21.03 -12.41 0.82
N ARG A 141 20.96 -11.09 0.99
CA ARG A 141 20.19 -10.46 2.04
C ARG A 141 18.73 -10.24 1.61
N TYR A 142 17.85 -11.00 2.22
CA TYR A 142 16.40 -10.92 2.06
C TYR A 142 15.72 -10.75 3.41
N ARG A 143 14.60 -10.05 3.42
CA ARG A 143 13.70 -9.96 4.58
C ARG A 143 12.33 -10.48 4.18
N THR A 144 11.71 -11.30 5.02
CA THR A 144 10.29 -11.66 4.88
C THR A 144 9.45 -10.64 5.64
N ILE A 145 8.39 -10.16 5.02
CA ILE A 145 7.49 -9.15 5.59
C ILE A 145 6.03 -9.62 5.59
N GLY A 146 5.28 -9.16 6.58
CA GLY A 146 3.84 -9.28 6.59
C GLY A 146 3.18 -8.26 5.65
N LEU A 147 1.97 -8.58 5.19
CA LEU A 147 1.13 -7.73 4.36
C LEU A 147 -0.26 -7.61 4.97
N GLY A 148 -0.96 -6.54 4.62
CA GLY A 148 -2.39 -6.47 4.87
C GLY A 148 -3.18 -7.02 3.68
N LEU A 149 -4.33 -7.60 3.97
CA LEU A 149 -5.32 -8.03 2.99
C LEU A 149 -6.61 -7.27 3.23
N ALA A 150 -7.16 -6.65 2.19
CA ALA A 150 -8.42 -5.92 2.21
C ALA A 150 -9.37 -6.55 1.17
N GLY A 151 -10.37 -7.30 1.64
CA GLY A 151 -11.14 -8.17 0.77
C GLY A 151 -10.27 -9.25 0.15
N ASP A 152 -10.05 -9.17 -1.15
CA ASP A 152 -9.22 -10.08 -1.96
C ASP A 152 -7.88 -9.47 -2.42
N ARG A 153 -7.60 -8.20 -2.03
CA ARG A 153 -6.41 -7.45 -2.48
C ARG A 153 -5.42 -7.23 -1.35
N TYR A 154 -4.18 -7.64 -1.58
CA TYR A 154 -3.08 -7.34 -0.68
C TYR A 154 -2.70 -5.87 -0.74
N PHE A 155 -2.32 -5.30 0.42
CA PHE A 155 -1.75 -3.96 0.52
C PHE A 155 -0.44 -3.96 1.31
N THR A 156 0.45 -3.07 0.90
CA THR A 156 1.81 -3.03 1.42
C THR A 156 1.96 -2.09 2.60
N PHE A 157 1.26 -0.95 2.60
CA PHE A 157 1.38 0.04 3.68
C PHE A 157 0.06 0.50 4.27
N ASN A 158 -0.98 0.79 3.47
CA ASN A 158 -2.28 1.13 4.04
C ASN A 158 -3.45 0.93 3.09
N ALA A 159 -4.63 0.78 3.69
CA ALA A 159 -5.90 0.87 2.99
C ALA A 159 -6.90 1.63 3.86
N GLY A 160 -7.93 2.23 3.26
CA GLY A 160 -8.84 3.05 4.04
C GLY A 160 -10.16 3.38 3.36
N LEU A 161 -11.15 3.70 4.21
CA LEU A 161 -12.48 4.13 3.78
C LEU A 161 -12.78 5.56 4.27
N GLY A 162 -13.51 6.31 3.46
CA GLY A 162 -14.02 7.65 3.77
C GLY A 162 -13.15 8.76 3.17
N ILE A 163 -12.95 9.86 3.89
CA ILE A 163 -12.35 11.09 3.35
C ILE A 163 -10.96 10.88 2.76
N ASP A 164 -10.15 9.97 3.29
CA ASP A 164 -8.84 9.63 2.76
C ASP A 164 -8.96 9.10 1.32
N ALA A 165 -9.81 8.11 1.11
CA ALA A 165 -10.07 7.53 -0.21
C ALA A 165 -10.77 8.52 -1.17
N GLU A 166 -11.60 9.42 -0.65
CA GLU A 166 -12.19 10.50 -1.45
C GLU A 166 -11.12 11.46 -1.98
N VAL A 167 -10.10 11.78 -1.19
CA VAL A 167 -8.95 12.59 -1.61
C VAL A 167 -8.16 11.87 -2.70
N VAL A 168 -7.89 10.58 -2.52
CA VAL A 168 -7.21 9.74 -3.54
C VAL A 168 -7.99 9.78 -4.85
N ARG A 169 -9.31 9.51 -4.82
CA ARG A 169 -10.19 9.61 -5.99
C ARG A 169 -10.09 10.97 -6.69
N ALA A 170 -10.13 12.05 -5.91
CA ALA A 170 -10.07 13.40 -6.45
C ALA A 170 -8.72 13.71 -7.11
N VAL A 171 -7.61 13.22 -6.55
CA VAL A 171 -6.25 13.36 -7.11
C VAL A 171 -6.12 12.52 -8.38
N GLU A 172 -6.57 11.27 -8.39
CA GLU A 172 -6.55 10.42 -9.59
C GLU A 172 -7.35 11.04 -10.75
N GLY A 173 -8.52 11.59 -10.47
CA GLY A 173 -9.32 12.30 -11.48
C GLY A 173 -8.62 13.54 -12.07
N ARG A 174 -7.69 14.17 -11.32
CA ARG A 174 -6.84 15.26 -11.84
C ARG A 174 -5.66 14.73 -12.65
N ARG A 175 -5.04 13.65 -12.20
CA ARG A 175 -3.98 12.97 -12.96
C ARG A 175 -4.46 12.48 -14.32
N ALA A 176 -5.65 11.91 -14.39
CA ALA A 176 -6.27 11.49 -15.66
C ALA A 176 -6.48 12.65 -16.64
N ARG A 177 -6.53 13.91 -16.15
CA ARG A 177 -6.59 15.14 -16.96
C ARG A 177 -5.23 15.77 -17.22
N GLY A 178 -4.12 15.04 -16.99
CA GLY A 178 -2.76 15.50 -17.24
C GLY A 178 -2.13 16.37 -16.15
N GLN A 179 -2.77 16.54 -14.97
CA GLN A 179 -2.18 17.30 -13.88
C GLN A 179 -1.19 16.44 -13.07
N ALA A 180 -0.01 16.98 -12.80
CA ALA A 180 0.97 16.30 -11.97
C ALA A 180 0.45 16.18 -10.51
N ALA A 181 0.65 15.02 -9.89
CA ALA A 181 0.31 14.77 -8.49
C ALA A 181 1.35 15.42 -7.56
N THR A 182 1.27 16.73 -7.38
CA THR A 182 2.17 17.50 -6.51
C THR A 182 1.66 17.52 -5.06
N PRO A 183 2.52 17.72 -4.04
CA PRO A 183 2.08 17.92 -2.66
C PRO A 183 1.02 19.04 -2.52
N ALA A 184 1.16 20.13 -3.28
CA ALA A 184 0.20 21.21 -3.30
C ALA A 184 -1.19 20.78 -3.83
N LEU A 185 -1.22 19.91 -4.84
CA LEU A 185 -2.47 19.32 -5.33
C LEU A 185 -3.15 18.49 -4.23
N TYR A 186 -2.40 17.64 -3.53
CA TYR A 186 -2.94 16.85 -2.41
C TYR A 186 -3.53 17.75 -1.32
N VAL A 187 -2.79 18.75 -0.84
CA VAL A 187 -3.27 19.69 0.17
C VAL A 187 -4.55 20.39 -0.30
N ARG A 188 -4.58 20.86 -1.55
CA ARG A 188 -5.76 21.49 -2.14
C ARG A 188 -6.95 20.53 -2.20
N MET A 189 -6.74 19.27 -2.55
CA MET A 189 -7.81 18.27 -2.60
C MET A 189 -8.30 17.92 -1.20
N ILE A 190 -7.41 17.76 -0.22
CA ILE A 190 -7.77 17.57 1.19
C ILE A 190 -8.67 18.71 1.67
N LEU A 191 -8.27 19.97 1.48
CA LEU A 191 -9.05 21.11 1.90
C LEU A 191 -10.41 21.18 1.18
N ARG A 192 -10.41 20.95 -0.14
CA ARG A 192 -11.66 20.93 -0.90
C ARG A 192 -12.60 19.84 -0.42
N GLN A 193 -12.08 18.62 -0.25
CA GLN A 193 -12.85 17.47 0.21
C GLN A 193 -13.41 17.74 1.60
N TYR A 194 -12.57 18.15 2.53
CA TYR A 194 -12.93 18.43 3.91
C TYR A 194 -14.00 19.53 4.06
N TYR A 195 -13.87 20.65 3.32
CA TYR A 195 -14.80 21.80 3.51
C TYR A 195 -16.02 21.77 2.62
N ARG A 196 -16.01 21.07 1.48
CA ARG A 196 -17.06 21.21 0.45
C ARG A 196 -17.77 19.92 0.07
N VAL A 197 -17.17 18.76 0.29
CA VAL A 197 -17.70 17.50 -0.23
C VAL A 197 -18.10 16.54 0.89
N THR A 198 -17.22 16.32 1.87
CA THR A 198 -17.47 15.37 2.94
C THR A 198 -18.56 15.85 3.89
N ASP A 199 -19.56 15.00 4.12
CA ASP A 199 -20.55 15.22 5.18
C ASP A 199 -19.88 15.04 6.55
N ARG A 200 -19.63 16.16 7.23
CA ARG A 200 -18.98 16.22 8.55
C ARG A 200 -19.95 16.11 9.72
N ARG A 201 -21.22 15.83 9.46
CA ARG A 201 -22.27 15.72 10.48
C ARG A 201 -22.75 14.31 10.71
N HIS A 202 -22.73 13.48 9.67
CA HIS A 202 -23.27 12.13 9.70
C HIS A 202 -22.15 11.10 9.45
N PRO A 203 -21.47 10.65 10.51
CA PRO A 203 -20.48 9.57 10.40
C PRO A 203 -21.17 8.27 10.02
N ALA A 204 -20.61 7.56 9.06
CA ALA A 204 -21.25 6.39 8.47
C ALA A 204 -20.52 5.07 8.78
N LEU A 205 -19.29 5.13 9.29
CA LEU A 205 -18.46 3.93 9.52
C LEU A 205 -18.62 3.37 10.93
N THR A 206 -18.55 2.06 11.01
CA THR A 206 -18.43 1.27 12.23
C THR A 206 -17.28 0.29 12.06
N LEU A 207 -16.45 0.15 13.07
CA LEU A 207 -15.39 -0.83 13.14
C LEU A 207 -15.86 -2.02 13.98
N GLU A 208 -15.78 -3.22 13.39
CA GLU A 208 -16.16 -4.49 13.99
C GLU A 208 -14.89 -5.37 14.17
N ARG A 209 -14.81 -6.08 15.30
CA ARG A 209 -13.76 -7.05 15.60
C ARG A 209 -14.39 -8.23 16.33
N ASP A 210 -13.91 -9.43 16.04
CA ASP A 210 -14.42 -10.63 16.70
C ASP A 210 -14.22 -10.55 18.22
N GLY A 211 -15.27 -10.95 18.96
CA GLY A 211 -15.26 -10.93 20.41
C GLY A 211 -15.32 -9.55 21.08
N HIS A 212 -15.47 -8.47 20.30
CA HIS A 212 -15.53 -7.10 20.84
C HIS A 212 -16.79 -6.38 20.38
N PRO A 213 -17.34 -5.45 21.17
CA PRO A 213 -18.45 -4.62 20.74
C PRO A 213 -18.04 -3.73 19.57
N PRO A 214 -18.93 -3.46 18.60
CA PRO A 214 -18.67 -2.53 17.51
C PRO A 214 -18.28 -1.14 18.00
N ILE A 215 -17.34 -0.51 17.31
CA ILE A 215 -16.87 0.83 17.63
C ILE A 215 -17.32 1.81 16.55
N GLY A 216 -18.17 2.74 16.93
CA GLY A 216 -18.69 3.76 16.02
C GLY A 216 -19.46 4.84 16.78
N PRO A 217 -20.03 5.82 16.06
CA PRO A 217 -19.84 6.07 14.62
C PRO A 217 -18.50 6.77 14.29
N LEU A 218 -17.95 6.50 13.08
CA LEU A 218 -16.66 7.01 12.60
C LEU A 218 -16.81 7.69 11.23
N PHE A 219 -15.97 8.67 10.93
CA PHE A 219 -15.95 9.40 9.65
C PHE A 219 -14.97 8.85 8.63
N LEU A 220 -13.90 8.26 9.10
CA LEU A 220 -12.89 7.58 8.29
C LEU A 220 -12.22 6.47 9.10
N GLY A 221 -11.68 5.50 8.39
CA GLY A 221 -10.80 4.48 8.95
C GLY A 221 -9.63 4.26 8.01
N ILE A 222 -8.42 4.35 8.53
CA ILE A 222 -7.17 3.98 7.87
C ILE A 222 -6.63 2.76 8.58
N VAL A 223 -6.38 1.70 7.83
CA VAL A 223 -5.77 0.45 8.29
C VAL A 223 -4.37 0.41 7.73
N SER A 224 -3.37 0.39 8.60
CA SER A 224 -1.95 0.45 8.25
C SER A 224 -1.26 -0.88 8.51
N ASN A 225 -0.44 -1.33 7.56
CA ASN A 225 0.44 -2.49 7.67
C ASN A 225 1.84 -2.07 8.10
N THR A 226 2.22 -0.81 7.84
CA THR A 226 3.52 -0.25 8.24
C THR A 226 3.44 1.28 8.36
N ALA A 227 4.44 1.88 8.98
CA ALA A 227 4.60 3.32 9.14
C ALA A 227 5.88 3.82 8.41
N PRO A 228 5.85 5.09 7.96
CA PRO A 228 4.77 6.08 8.02
C PRO A 228 3.63 5.78 7.04
N TRP A 229 2.48 6.41 7.27
CA TRP A 229 1.29 6.31 6.42
C TRP A 229 1.53 6.87 5.01
N THR A 230 2.20 8.02 4.90
CA THR A 230 2.55 8.68 3.63
C THR A 230 3.70 9.66 3.83
N TYR A 231 4.13 10.29 2.74
CA TYR A 231 5.14 11.36 2.74
C TYR A 231 4.61 12.62 2.06
N LEU A 232 4.79 13.76 2.68
CA LEU A 232 4.62 15.09 2.08
C LEU A 232 5.99 15.61 1.66
N GLY A 233 6.39 15.32 0.42
CA GLY A 233 7.76 15.50 -0.03
C GLY A 233 8.73 14.55 0.70
N SER A 234 9.66 15.11 1.48
CA SER A 234 10.56 14.32 2.33
C SER A 234 10.01 14.06 3.74
N ARG A 235 8.96 14.78 4.17
CA ARG A 235 8.44 14.71 5.53
C ARG A 235 7.46 13.54 5.70
N PRO A 236 7.74 12.59 6.60
CA PRO A 236 6.83 11.49 6.89
C PRO A 236 5.60 11.96 7.69
N VAL A 237 4.47 11.29 7.48
CA VAL A 237 3.21 11.51 8.19
C VAL A 237 2.77 10.18 8.80
N TYR A 238 2.43 10.19 10.09
CA TYR A 238 2.14 9.00 10.87
C TYR A 238 0.68 8.96 11.33
N ALA A 239 -0.14 8.12 10.71
CA ALA A 239 -1.47 7.78 11.23
C ALA A 239 -1.36 6.79 12.38
N SER A 240 -0.52 5.78 12.20
CA SER A 240 -0.23 4.69 13.15
C SER A 240 1.28 4.51 13.24
N PRO A 241 1.99 5.25 14.10
CA PRO A 241 3.45 5.21 14.16
C PRO A 241 4.05 3.89 14.66
N GLN A 242 3.23 3.03 15.26
CA GLN A 242 3.64 1.70 15.76
C GLN A 242 3.50 0.60 14.72
N ALA A 243 2.81 0.87 13.59
CA ALA A 243 2.62 -0.11 12.53
C ALA A 243 3.96 -0.57 11.95
N ALA A 244 4.15 -1.88 11.84
CA ALA A 244 5.38 -2.51 11.36
C ALA A 244 5.05 -3.77 10.56
N PHE A 245 5.91 -4.14 9.61
CA PHE A 245 5.72 -5.32 8.76
C PHE A 245 5.68 -6.66 9.51
N ASP A 246 6.15 -6.69 10.73
CA ASP A 246 6.24 -7.87 11.63
C ASP A 246 5.21 -7.85 12.75
N SER A 247 4.26 -6.90 12.74
CA SER A 247 3.08 -6.87 13.61
C SER A 247 1.79 -7.12 12.82
N GLY A 248 0.67 -7.20 13.53
CA GLY A 248 -0.67 -7.13 12.93
C GLY A 248 -0.98 -5.75 12.39
N LEU A 249 -2.22 -5.54 11.98
CA LEU A 249 -2.69 -4.28 11.40
C LEU A 249 -2.94 -3.22 12.47
N ASP A 250 -2.58 -1.99 12.17
CA ASP A 250 -2.91 -0.84 13.00
C ASP A 250 -4.09 -0.07 12.41
N VAL A 251 -4.93 0.47 13.28
CA VAL A 251 -6.08 1.28 12.86
C VAL A 251 -5.97 2.68 13.40
N PHE A 252 -6.17 3.65 12.52
CA PHE A 252 -6.43 5.03 12.86
C PHE A 252 -7.82 5.42 12.33
N ALA A 253 -8.67 5.97 13.19
CA ALA A 253 -9.99 6.42 12.78
C ALA A 253 -10.42 7.70 13.51
N LEU A 254 -11.32 8.47 12.88
CA LEU A 254 -11.83 9.72 13.44
C LEU A 254 -13.32 9.61 13.79
N ARG A 255 -13.64 9.94 15.05
CA ARG A 255 -15.00 10.06 15.58
C ARG A 255 -15.61 11.42 15.30
N SER A 256 -14.81 12.41 14.94
CA SER A 256 -15.26 13.78 14.72
C SER A 256 -14.37 14.50 13.70
N LEU A 257 -15.00 15.27 12.80
CA LEU A 257 -14.33 16.14 11.84
C LEU A 257 -14.49 17.64 12.23
N ARG A 258 -14.54 17.95 13.53
CA ARG A 258 -14.50 19.36 13.97
C ARG A 258 -13.13 19.96 13.66
N THR A 259 -13.11 21.15 13.06
CA THR A 259 -11.89 21.78 12.53
C THR A 259 -10.74 21.81 13.53
N ILE A 260 -10.98 22.25 14.77
CA ILE A 260 -9.92 22.37 15.80
C ILE A 260 -9.34 20.99 16.15
N SER A 261 -10.19 19.97 16.35
CA SER A 261 -9.73 18.62 16.64
C SER A 261 -8.97 18.01 15.46
N THR A 262 -9.45 18.23 14.23
CA THR A 262 -8.80 17.74 13.02
C THR A 262 -7.42 18.35 12.81
N VAL A 263 -7.28 19.67 12.95
CA VAL A 263 -5.99 20.37 12.87
C VAL A 263 -5.01 19.85 13.93
N ARG A 264 -5.47 19.69 15.18
CA ARG A 264 -4.66 19.11 16.25
C ARG A 264 -4.19 17.69 15.89
N THR A 265 -5.09 16.86 15.36
CA THR A 265 -4.74 15.49 14.96
C THR A 265 -3.71 15.48 13.82
N ILE A 266 -3.90 16.32 12.78
CA ILE A 266 -2.91 16.47 11.70
C ILE A 266 -1.54 16.88 12.25
N TYR A 267 -1.50 17.81 13.22
CA TYR A 267 -0.24 18.20 13.85
C TYR A 267 0.42 17.02 14.59
N GLN A 268 -0.37 16.20 15.30
CA GLN A 268 0.14 14.99 15.97
C GLN A 268 0.70 13.96 14.99
N MET A 269 0.09 13.83 13.80
CA MET A 269 0.56 12.91 12.75
C MET A 269 1.93 13.31 12.16
N LEU A 270 2.45 14.50 12.45
CA LEU A 270 3.78 14.93 12.00
C LEU A 270 4.92 14.44 12.91
N SER A 271 4.61 13.69 13.97
CA SER A 271 5.57 13.16 14.93
C SER A 271 5.45 11.64 15.05
N PRO A 272 6.57 10.89 15.02
CA PRO A 272 6.56 9.44 15.25
C PRO A 272 6.48 9.06 16.72
N ALA A 273 6.67 10.01 17.65
CA ALA A 273 6.88 9.74 19.06
C ALA A 273 5.66 9.13 19.78
N ARG A 274 4.46 9.46 19.30
CA ARG A 274 3.20 8.95 19.87
C ARG A 274 2.12 8.88 18.80
N PRO A 275 1.22 7.87 18.86
CA PRO A 275 0.06 7.85 17.99
C PRO A 275 -0.83 9.09 18.24
N PRO A 276 -1.54 9.57 17.22
CA PRO A 276 -2.54 10.61 17.39
C PRO A 276 -3.55 10.19 18.46
N HIS A 277 -3.92 11.12 19.33
CA HIS A 277 -4.76 10.83 20.51
C HIS A 277 -5.75 11.94 20.80
N GLY A 278 -6.77 11.61 21.60
CA GLY A 278 -7.83 12.53 22.03
C GLY A 278 -9.22 11.95 21.80
N ARG A 279 -10.27 12.64 22.30
CA ARG A 279 -11.65 12.15 22.23
C ARG A 279 -12.18 11.92 20.80
N SER A 280 -11.61 12.60 19.82
CA SER A 280 -12.00 12.50 18.41
C SER A 280 -11.24 11.42 17.64
N VAL A 281 -10.25 10.77 18.27
CA VAL A 281 -9.36 9.80 17.62
C VAL A 281 -9.61 8.42 18.21
N LEU A 282 -9.60 7.41 17.36
CA LEU A 282 -9.49 6.01 17.73
C LEU A 282 -8.19 5.47 17.13
N THR A 283 -7.38 4.81 17.94
CA THR A 283 -6.22 4.05 17.49
C THR A 283 -6.28 2.65 18.07
N LEU A 284 -5.98 1.66 17.24
CA LEU A 284 -5.79 0.27 17.65
C LEU A 284 -4.45 -0.19 17.08
N HIS A 285 -3.75 -1.00 17.82
CA HIS A 285 -2.46 -1.57 17.44
C HIS A 285 -2.56 -3.09 17.37
N ASP A 286 -1.83 -3.71 16.44
CA ASP A 286 -1.61 -5.15 16.34
C ASP A 286 -2.91 -5.97 16.22
N GLN A 287 -3.76 -5.63 15.23
CA GLN A 287 -4.99 -6.34 14.98
C GLN A 287 -4.77 -7.43 13.91
N ALA A 288 -5.14 -8.68 14.24
CA ALA A 288 -5.09 -9.78 13.28
C ALA A 288 -6.16 -9.65 12.19
N GLU A 289 -7.38 -9.24 12.59
CA GLU A 289 -8.52 -9.11 11.70
C GLU A 289 -9.48 -8.02 12.21
N LEU A 290 -10.11 -7.31 11.28
CA LEU A 290 -11.18 -6.35 11.56
C LEU A 290 -12.04 -6.11 10.32
N THR A 291 -13.23 -5.57 10.52
CA THR A 291 -14.13 -5.16 9.44
C THR A 291 -14.50 -3.68 9.60
N LEU A 292 -14.42 -2.92 8.52
CA LEU A 292 -15.03 -1.60 8.43
C LEU A 292 -16.34 -1.72 7.67
N ARG A 293 -17.43 -1.40 8.35
CA ARG A 293 -18.80 -1.41 7.78
C ARG A 293 -19.33 0.02 7.70
N SER A 294 -19.97 0.36 6.61
CA SER A 294 -20.60 1.67 6.41
C SER A 294 -22.10 1.52 6.19
N SER A 295 -22.87 2.50 6.67
CA SER A 295 -24.31 2.61 6.42
C SER A 295 -24.68 3.12 5.02
N ARG A 296 -23.68 3.48 4.19
CA ARG A 296 -23.80 3.91 2.80
C ARG A 296 -22.50 3.63 2.06
N PRO A 297 -22.50 3.55 0.72
CA PRO A 297 -21.27 3.41 -0.04
C PRO A 297 -20.28 4.55 0.27
N LEU A 298 -19.04 4.20 0.61
CA LEU A 298 -17.94 5.13 0.83
C LEU A 298 -16.77 4.79 -0.08
N ALA A 299 -16.05 5.83 -0.50
CA ALA A 299 -14.82 5.67 -1.25
C ALA A 299 -13.84 4.78 -0.46
N PHE A 300 -13.23 3.84 -1.17
CA PHE A 300 -12.23 2.91 -0.67
C PHE A 300 -10.92 3.08 -1.44
N GLN A 301 -9.79 3.00 -0.76
CA GLN A 301 -8.46 3.05 -1.34
C GLN A 301 -7.57 1.95 -0.79
N VAL A 302 -6.61 1.50 -1.61
CA VAL A 302 -5.54 0.55 -1.27
C VAL A 302 -4.22 1.11 -1.79
N ASP A 303 -3.22 1.27 -0.91
CA ASP A 303 -1.90 1.81 -1.23
C ASP A 303 -1.93 3.10 -2.08
N GLY A 304 -2.89 3.98 -1.78
CA GLY A 304 -3.07 5.25 -2.48
C GLY A 304 -3.72 5.14 -3.86
N GLU A 305 -4.34 4.01 -4.19
CA GLU A 305 -5.16 3.80 -5.39
C GLU A 305 -6.65 3.71 -5.04
N TYR A 306 -7.49 4.41 -5.79
CA TYR A 306 -8.94 4.33 -5.62
C TYR A 306 -9.50 3.01 -6.14
N MET A 307 -10.24 2.30 -5.30
CA MET A 307 -10.76 0.95 -5.55
C MET A 307 -12.30 0.89 -5.70
N GLY A 308 -12.96 2.04 -5.84
CA GLY A 308 -14.42 2.08 -5.91
C GLY A 308 -15.06 2.51 -4.59
N GLU A 309 -16.37 2.30 -4.49
CA GLU A 309 -17.15 2.57 -3.29
C GLU A 309 -17.59 1.25 -2.65
N HIS A 310 -17.44 1.15 -1.34
CA HIS A 310 -17.75 -0.06 -0.58
C HIS A 310 -18.56 0.27 0.69
N GLU A 311 -19.46 -0.64 1.07
CA GLU A 311 -20.19 -0.59 2.34
C GLU A 311 -19.56 -1.47 3.40
N CYS A 312 -18.77 -2.46 3.00
CA CYS A 312 -18.13 -3.40 3.91
C CYS A 312 -16.79 -3.84 3.34
N VAL A 313 -15.73 -3.70 4.14
CA VAL A 313 -14.41 -4.23 3.80
C VAL A 313 -13.85 -4.95 5.02
N LYS A 314 -13.50 -6.22 4.81
CA LYS A 314 -12.82 -7.04 5.79
C LYS A 314 -11.31 -6.91 5.59
N PHE A 315 -10.59 -6.68 6.68
CA PHE A 315 -9.12 -6.55 6.71
C PHE A 315 -8.53 -7.68 7.52
N ARG A 316 -7.42 -8.23 7.05
CA ARG A 316 -6.68 -9.29 7.73
C ARG A 316 -5.18 -9.05 7.62
N SER A 317 -4.44 -9.27 8.70
CA SER A 317 -2.98 -9.36 8.67
C SER A 317 -2.57 -10.70 8.07
N VAL A 318 -1.58 -10.69 7.19
CA VAL A 318 -0.98 -11.89 6.60
C VAL A 318 0.50 -11.86 6.94
N PRO A 319 0.92 -12.48 8.04
CA PRO A 319 2.32 -12.52 8.45
C PRO A 319 3.16 -13.29 7.43
N ASP A 320 4.43 -12.97 7.36
CA ASP A 320 5.44 -13.66 6.54
C ASP A 320 5.02 -13.90 5.08
N ALA A 321 4.29 -12.94 4.51
CA ALA A 321 3.62 -13.10 3.21
C ALA A 321 4.57 -12.96 2.02
N LEU A 322 5.58 -12.11 2.12
CA LEU A 322 6.39 -11.73 0.97
C LEU A 322 7.87 -11.57 1.35
N ARG A 323 8.74 -12.17 0.55
CA ARG A 323 10.18 -11.97 0.65
C ARG A 323 10.58 -10.73 -0.15
N VAL A 324 11.30 -9.81 0.48
CA VAL A 324 11.76 -8.54 -0.15
C VAL A 324 13.27 -8.39 -0.04
N ILE A 325 13.84 -7.68 -0.99
CA ILE A 325 15.22 -7.18 -0.91
C ILE A 325 15.17 -5.78 -0.30
N ALA A 326 15.88 -5.62 0.84
CA ALA A 326 15.93 -4.38 1.60
C ALA A 326 17.30 -4.18 2.27
#